data_27e8ded421678c14669daa05369f0856
#
_entry.id   27e8ded421678c14669daa05369f0856
#
_cell.length_a   1.000
_cell.length_b   1.000
_cell.length_c   1.000
_cell.angle_alpha   90.00
_cell.angle_beta   90.00
_cell.angle_gamma   90.00
#
_symmetry.space_group_name_H-M   'P 1'
#
loop_
_entity.id
_entity.type
_entity.pdbx_description
1 polymer ?
#
loop_
_entity_poly.entity_id
_entity_poly.type
_entity_poly.pdbx_seq_one_letter_code
_entity_poly.pdbx_strand_id
1 'polypeptide(L)'
;MQVTLNNSFTVKQPIAKVWSLLSDPRQVATCMPGAEILEALDDKTFRGAVKLKLGPFSAQFKGEVVIERMDAKTHEIRMVGKGKDAAGTGNATMTISGKLTEEPGGGTRMESQSDLVISGKIAQFGARMIEDVSKSMFGKFTEALTARLEGRAPSAEAGAISVTEVAGAVVKGAVGRLFGKGEKDEGGA
;
A
#
# COMPACT_ATOMS: atom_id res chain seq x y z
N MET A 1 -8.18 17.89 -1.71
CA MET A 1 -7.84 17.07 -2.88
C MET A 1 -8.36 15.67 -2.66
N GLN A 2 -8.95 15.05 -3.67
CA GLN A 2 -9.45 13.68 -3.62
C GLN A 2 -8.74 12.84 -4.68
N VAL A 3 -8.38 11.60 -4.33
CA VAL A 3 -7.74 10.63 -5.21
C VAL A 3 -8.39 9.27 -4.98
N THR A 4 -8.78 8.60 -6.06
CA THR A 4 -9.29 7.22 -6.02
C THR A 4 -8.22 6.28 -6.57
N LEU A 5 -7.92 5.24 -5.82
CA LEU A 5 -6.90 4.24 -6.12
C LEU A 5 -7.57 2.87 -6.25
N ASN A 6 -7.34 2.19 -7.37
CA ASN A 6 -7.79 0.81 -7.58
C ASN A 6 -6.55 -0.09 -7.63
N ASN A 7 -6.53 -1.09 -6.80
CA ASN A 7 -5.42 -2.03 -6.68
C ASN A 7 -5.93 -3.46 -6.77
N SER A 8 -5.11 -4.34 -7.35
CA SER A 8 -5.35 -5.77 -7.34
C SER A 8 -4.05 -6.55 -7.28
N PHE A 9 -4.06 -7.70 -6.64
CA PHE A 9 -2.96 -8.67 -6.67
C PHE A 9 -3.49 -10.09 -6.48
N THR A 10 -2.68 -11.06 -6.87
CA THR A 10 -3.00 -12.49 -6.72
C THR A 10 -1.89 -13.19 -5.95
N VAL A 11 -2.26 -14.08 -5.04
CA VAL A 11 -1.33 -14.93 -4.29
C VAL A 11 -1.70 -16.40 -4.49
N LYS A 12 -0.69 -17.28 -4.50
CA LYS A 12 -0.88 -18.75 -4.62
C LYS A 12 -1.15 -19.37 -3.24
N GLN A 13 -2.18 -18.86 -2.55
CA GLN A 13 -2.59 -19.34 -1.24
C GLN A 13 -4.12 -19.42 -1.18
N PRO A 14 -4.68 -20.41 -0.45
CA PRO A 14 -6.13 -20.56 -0.30
C PRO A 14 -6.79 -19.31 0.33
N ILE A 15 -8.00 -18.99 -0.11
CA ILE A 15 -8.74 -17.79 0.32
C ILE A 15 -8.95 -17.75 1.85
N ALA A 16 -9.18 -18.88 2.49
CA ALA A 16 -9.33 -18.96 3.93
C ALA A 16 -8.08 -18.48 4.69
N LYS A 17 -6.88 -18.83 4.17
CA LYS A 17 -5.61 -18.41 4.75
C LYS A 17 -5.36 -16.91 4.56
N VAL A 18 -5.65 -16.40 3.37
CA VAL A 18 -5.53 -14.97 3.05
C VAL A 18 -6.52 -14.16 3.88
N TRP A 19 -7.77 -14.62 3.98
CA TRP A 19 -8.79 -13.99 4.81
C TRP A 19 -8.42 -13.93 6.28
N SER A 20 -7.93 -15.04 6.83
CA SER A 20 -7.50 -15.11 8.25
C SER A 20 -6.44 -14.05 8.58
N LEU A 21 -5.53 -13.75 7.65
CA LEU A 21 -4.52 -12.70 7.84
C LEU A 21 -5.11 -11.31 7.67
N LEU A 22 -5.91 -11.07 6.62
CA LEU A 22 -6.45 -9.75 6.30
C LEU A 22 -7.59 -9.33 7.24
N SER A 23 -8.26 -10.26 7.89
CA SER A 23 -9.29 -9.98 8.90
C SER A 23 -8.72 -9.64 10.28
N ASP A 24 -7.41 -9.74 10.47
CA ASP A 24 -6.74 -9.31 11.71
C ASP A 24 -5.97 -7.99 11.49
N PRO A 25 -6.47 -6.84 11.99
CA PRO A 25 -5.83 -5.55 11.80
C PRO A 25 -4.40 -5.47 12.33
N ARG A 26 -4.09 -6.24 13.38
CA ARG A 26 -2.73 -6.28 13.95
C ARG A 26 -1.76 -6.96 13.00
N GLN A 27 -2.18 -8.03 12.35
CA GLN A 27 -1.37 -8.69 11.34
C GLN A 27 -1.21 -7.83 10.08
N VAL A 28 -2.28 -7.19 9.63
CA VAL A 28 -2.26 -6.26 8.48
C VAL A 28 -1.30 -5.10 8.74
N ALA A 29 -1.32 -4.50 9.94
CA ALA A 29 -0.43 -3.41 10.29
C ALA A 29 1.06 -3.79 10.18
N THR A 30 1.42 -5.04 10.49
CA THR A 30 2.82 -5.51 10.34
C THR A 30 3.26 -5.67 8.89
N CYS A 31 2.32 -5.75 7.95
CA CYS A 31 2.60 -5.82 6.51
C CYS A 31 2.62 -4.42 5.86
N MET A 32 2.06 -3.40 6.54
CA MET A 32 1.96 -2.04 6.01
C MET A 32 3.19 -1.23 6.41
N PRO A 33 4.01 -0.78 5.44
CA PRO A 33 5.25 -0.07 5.75
C PRO A 33 4.97 1.25 6.49
N GLY A 34 5.68 1.44 7.59
CA GLY A 34 5.58 2.64 8.43
C GLY A 34 4.31 2.73 9.29
N ALA A 35 3.42 1.73 9.24
CA ALA A 35 2.21 1.69 10.06
C ALA A 35 2.47 1.05 11.43
N GLU A 36 1.77 1.56 12.44
CA GLU A 36 1.81 1.06 13.80
C GLU A 36 0.42 1.18 14.43
N ILE A 37 -0.06 0.10 15.07
CA ILE A 37 -1.23 0.16 15.93
C ILE A 37 -0.76 0.53 17.33
N LEU A 38 -1.27 1.65 17.84
CA LEU A 38 -0.95 2.17 19.16
C LEU A 38 -1.92 1.63 20.22
N GLU A 39 -3.19 1.51 19.88
CA GLU A 39 -4.25 1.12 20.81
C GLU A 39 -5.43 0.48 20.06
N ALA A 40 -6.04 -0.55 20.61
CA ALA A 40 -7.36 -1.04 20.19
C ALA A 40 -8.40 -0.43 21.14
N LEU A 41 -9.28 0.42 20.63
CA LEU A 41 -10.34 1.06 21.43
C LEU A 41 -11.52 0.08 21.65
N ASP A 42 -11.81 -0.70 20.63
CA ASP A 42 -12.78 -1.80 20.64
C ASP A 42 -12.41 -2.82 19.53
N ASP A 43 -13.31 -3.78 19.26
CA ASP A 43 -13.08 -4.85 18.26
C ASP A 43 -13.01 -4.33 16.82
N LYS A 44 -13.45 -3.10 16.56
CA LYS A 44 -13.54 -2.50 15.22
C LYS A 44 -12.77 -1.20 15.09
N THR A 45 -12.36 -0.59 16.19
CA THR A 45 -11.76 0.74 16.22
C THR A 45 -10.34 0.68 16.76
N PHE A 46 -9.39 1.12 15.96
CA PHE A 46 -7.97 1.09 16.29
C PHE A 46 -7.37 2.48 16.15
N ARG A 47 -6.60 2.88 17.14
CA ARG A 47 -5.75 4.07 17.07
C ARG A 47 -4.39 3.68 16.54
N GLY A 48 -3.86 4.44 15.58
CA GLY A 48 -2.59 4.11 14.96
C GLY A 48 -1.82 5.33 14.46
N ALA A 49 -0.65 5.04 13.95
CA ALA A 49 0.21 6.00 13.27
C ALA A 49 0.75 5.40 11.98
N VAL A 50 0.99 6.26 10.98
CA VAL A 50 1.72 5.89 9.77
C VAL A 50 2.77 6.94 9.46
N LYS A 51 4.01 6.50 9.21
CA LYS A 51 5.14 7.33 8.81
C LYS A 51 5.36 7.20 7.31
N LEU A 52 5.39 8.34 6.61
CA LEU A 52 5.59 8.41 5.17
C LEU A 52 6.79 9.31 4.87
N LYS A 53 7.59 8.94 3.87
CA LYS A 53 8.59 9.82 3.27
C LYS A 53 8.10 10.26 1.89
N LEU A 54 7.98 11.56 1.69
CA LEU A 54 7.52 12.20 0.47
C LEU A 54 8.68 13.01 -0.14
N GLY A 55 9.67 12.30 -0.73
CA GLY A 55 10.93 12.92 -1.17
C GLY A 55 11.73 13.46 0.02
N PRO A 56 12.09 14.76 0.02
CA PRO A 56 12.81 15.37 1.15
C PRO A 56 11.92 15.58 2.39
N PHE A 57 10.59 15.42 2.24
CA PHE A 57 9.65 15.61 3.35
C PHE A 57 9.29 14.29 4.01
N SER A 58 9.08 14.31 5.30
CA SER A 58 8.48 13.23 6.05
C SER A 58 7.18 13.70 6.69
N ALA A 59 6.16 12.87 6.65
CA ALA A 59 4.89 13.09 7.32
C ALA A 59 4.61 11.93 8.27
N GLN A 60 4.03 12.23 9.42
CA GLN A 60 3.55 11.24 10.36
C GLN A 60 2.09 11.52 10.67
N PHE A 61 1.22 10.68 10.16
CA PHE A 61 -0.20 10.75 10.49
C PHE A 61 -0.48 9.92 11.73
N LYS A 62 -1.25 10.52 12.65
CA LYS A 62 -1.84 9.83 13.79
C LYS A 62 -3.35 9.94 13.69
N GLY A 63 -4.05 8.86 14.01
CA GLY A 63 -5.49 8.86 13.88
C GLY A 63 -6.13 7.53 14.22
N GLU A 64 -7.32 7.33 13.69
CA GLU A 64 -8.16 6.16 13.97
C GLU A 64 -8.57 5.47 12.67
N VAL A 65 -8.66 4.15 12.74
CA VAL A 65 -9.21 3.28 11.69
C VAL A 65 -10.41 2.57 12.29
N VAL A 66 -11.55 2.67 11.59
CA VAL A 66 -12.79 1.98 11.94
C VAL A 66 -13.10 0.95 10.87
N ILE A 67 -13.31 -0.29 11.28
CA ILE A 67 -13.80 -1.37 10.41
C ILE A 67 -15.33 -1.29 10.38
N GLU A 68 -15.87 -0.74 9.27
CA GLU A 68 -17.30 -0.60 9.09
C GLU A 68 -17.98 -1.93 8.75
N ARG A 69 -17.29 -2.76 7.94
CA ARG A 69 -17.76 -4.08 7.51
C ARG A 69 -16.60 -5.06 7.40
N MET A 70 -16.83 -6.26 7.90
CA MET A 70 -15.97 -7.41 7.71
C MET A 70 -16.88 -8.64 7.62
N ASP A 71 -16.99 -9.21 6.42
CA ASP A 71 -17.92 -10.29 6.10
C ASP A 71 -17.13 -11.52 5.62
N ALA A 72 -17.07 -12.54 6.47
CA ALA A 72 -16.34 -13.78 6.18
C ALA A 72 -17.03 -14.67 5.13
N LYS A 73 -18.33 -14.44 4.83
CA LYS A 73 -19.06 -15.24 3.83
C LYS A 73 -18.78 -14.72 2.42
N THR A 74 -18.76 -13.38 2.27
CA THR A 74 -18.50 -12.72 0.98
C THR A 74 -17.04 -12.33 0.81
N HIS A 75 -16.19 -12.49 1.84
CA HIS A 75 -14.81 -12.07 1.92
C HIS A 75 -14.64 -10.58 1.58
N GLU A 76 -15.55 -9.76 2.09
CA GLU A 76 -15.54 -8.32 1.88
C GLU A 76 -15.16 -7.58 3.16
N ILE A 77 -14.34 -6.54 2.99
CA ILE A 77 -13.96 -5.63 4.07
C ILE A 77 -14.19 -4.19 3.63
N ARG A 78 -14.67 -3.37 4.56
CA ARG A 78 -14.73 -1.92 4.41
C ARG A 78 -14.24 -1.26 5.68
N MET A 79 -13.33 -0.30 5.53
CA MET A 79 -12.78 0.46 6.65
C MET A 79 -12.61 1.93 6.29
N VAL A 80 -12.64 2.77 7.31
CA VAL A 80 -12.39 4.22 7.20
C VAL A 80 -11.27 4.60 8.16
N GLY A 81 -10.21 5.20 7.61
CA GLY A 81 -9.13 5.80 8.37
C GLY A 81 -9.23 7.32 8.35
N LYS A 82 -9.05 7.96 9.51
CA LYS A 82 -8.97 9.42 9.65
C LYS A 82 -7.72 9.77 10.41
N GLY A 83 -6.85 10.60 9.84
CA GLY A 83 -5.59 10.96 10.46
C GLY A 83 -5.24 12.43 10.30
N LYS A 84 -4.49 12.94 11.27
CA LYS A 84 -3.86 14.25 11.27
C LYS A 84 -2.36 14.10 11.21
N ASP A 85 -1.71 14.91 10.39
CA ASP A 85 -0.25 14.99 10.40
C ASP A 85 0.24 15.57 11.74
N ALA A 86 1.23 14.93 12.35
CA ALA A 86 1.76 15.31 13.65
C ALA A 86 2.39 16.73 13.66
N ALA A 87 2.87 17.20 12.51
CA ALA A 87 3.38 18.56 12.34
C ALA A 87 2.26 19.58 12.03
N GLY A 88 0.99 19.14 11.99
CA GLY A 88 -0.15 20.02 11.71
C GLY A 88 -0.25 20.48 10.24
N THR A 89 0.45 19.81 9.32
CA THR A 89 0.51 20.23 7.92
C THR A 89 -0.70 19.80 7.10
N GLY A 90 -1.55 18.91 7.64
CA GLY A 90 -2.77 18.48 6.94
C GLY A 90 -3.51 17.33 7.61
N ASN A 91 -4.61 16.96 6.97
CA ASN A 91 -5.43 15.83 7.38
C ASN A 91 -5.63 14.90 6.20
N ALA A 92 -5.83 13.62 6.49
CA ALA A 92 -6.20 12.60 5.51
C ALA A 92 -7.40 11.79 6.01
N THR A 93 -8.33 11.51 5.11
CA THR A 93 -9.40 10.53 5.33
C THR A 93 -9.33 9.53 4.19
N MET A 94 -9.30 8.24 4.51
CA MET A 94 -9.23 7.18 3.53
C MET A 94 -10.34 6.16 3.80
N THR A 95 -11.14 5.89 2.77
CA THR A 95 -12.10 4.80 2.78
C THR A 95 -11.55 3.67 1.91
N ILE A 96 -11.44 2.47 2.45
CA ILE A 96 -10.97 1.28 1.73
C ILE A 96 -12.10 0.28 1.67
N SER A 97 -12.38 -0.21 0.47
CA SER A 97 -13.25 -1.38 0.23
C SER A 97 -12.43 -2.45 -0.47
N GLY A 98 -12.46 -3.66 0.04
CA GLY A 98 -11.71 -4.80 -0.49
C GLY A 98 -12.56 -6.05 -0.58
N LYS A 99 -12.23 -6.91 -1.56
CA LYS A 99 -12.88 -8.21 -1.77
C LYS A 99 -11.83 -9.25 -2.17
N LEU A 100 -11.98 -10.46 -1.63
CA LEU A 100 -11.21 -11.62 -2.08
C LEU A 100 -12.10 -12.52 -2.92
N THR A 101 -11.49 -13.09 -3.96
CA THR A 101 -12.10 -14.12 -4.82
C THR A 101 -11.11 -15.27 -5.02
N GLU A 102 -11.63 -16.48 -5.13
CA GLU A 102 -10.82 -17.65 -5.48
C GLU A 102 -10.43 -17.61 -6.93
N GLU A 103 -9.16 -17.91 -7.20
CA GLU A 103 -8.63 -18.07 -8.55
C GLU A 103 -8.59 -19.55 -8.97
N PRO A 104 -8.77 -19.86 -10.26
CA PRO A 104 -8.56 -21.21 -10.77
C PRO A 104 -7.16 -21.72 -10.38
N GLY A 105 -7.09 -22.89 -9.78
CA GLY A 105 -5.85 -23.49 -9.27
C GLY A 105 -5.57 -23.24 -7.79
N GLY A 106 -6.53 -22.70 -7.02
CA GLY A 106 -6.47 -22.60 -5.56
C GLY A 106 -5.73 -21.38 -5.03
N GLY A 107 -5.50 -20.38 -5.89
CA GLY A 107 -5.00 -19.05 -5.47
C GLY A 107 -6.11 -18.11 -5.02
N THR A 108 -5.72 -16.93 -4.56
CA THR A 108 -6.64 -15.87 -4.14
C THR A 108 -6.29 -14.57 -4.83
N ARG A 109 -7.29 -13.96 -5.44
CA ARG A 109 -7.24 -12.59 -5.97
C ARG A 109 -7.84 -11.63 -4.96
N MET A 110 -7.13 -10.56 -4.69
CA MET A 110 -7.63 -9.42 -3.92
C MET A 110 -7.83 -8.23 -4.84
N GLU A 111 -8.97 -7.58 -4.73
CA GLU A 111 -9.28 -6.31 -5.37
C GLU A 111 -9.64 -5.30 -4.29
N SER A 112 -9.14 -4.07 -4.42
CA SER A 112 -9.45 -3.00 -3.48
C SER A 112 -9.58 -1.66 -4.17
N GLN A 113 -10.54 -0.87 -3.70
CA GLN A 113 -10.69 0.54 -4.01
C GLN A 113 -10.43 1.36 -2.76
N SER A 114 -9.65 2.42 -2.89
CA SER A 114 -9.37 3.35 -1.82
C SER A 114 -9.67 4.77 -2.28
N ASP A 115 -10.57 5.44 -1.57
CA ASP A 115 -10.89 6.85 -1.78
C ASP A 115 -10.19 7.67 -0.70
N LEU A 116 -9.24 8.49 -1.13
CA LEU A 116 -8.38 9.27 -0.26
C LEU A 116 -8.69 10.77 -0.40
N VAL A 117 -9.09 11.40 0.68
CA VAL A 117 -9.31 12.86 0.77
C VAL A 117 -8.21 13.46 1.63
N ILE A 118 -7.45 14.39 1.05
CA ILE A 118 -6.33 15.08 1.70
C ILE A 118 -6.60 16.58 1.74
N SER A 119 -6.27 17.20 2.87
CA SER A 119 -6.36 18.66 3.07
C SER A 119 -5.09 19.22 3.70
N GLY A 120 -4.95 20.56 3.66
CA GLY A 120 -3.78 21.27 4.18
C GLY A 120 -2.61 21.31 3.20
N LYS A 121 -1.41 21.59 3.70
CA LYS A 121 -0.17 21.75 2.90
C LYS A 121 0.18 20.47 2.12
N ILE A 122 -0.14 19.30 2.67
CA ILE A 122 0.14 18.01 2.02
C ILE A 122 -0.61 17.88 0.69
N ALA A 123 -1.80 18.48 0.54
CA ALA A 123 -2.54 18.47 -0.70
C ALA A 123 -1.81 19.22 -1.85
N GLN A 124 -0.83 20.07 -1.55
CA GLN A 124 -0.04 20.80 -2.54
C GLN A 124 0.96 19.92 -3.30
N PHE A 125 1.26 18.73 -2.82
CA PHE A 125 2.11 17.77 -3.55
C PHE A 125 1.48 17.25 -4.85
N GLY A 126 0.15 17.41 -5.01
CA GLY A 126 -0.59 17.02 -6.20
C GLY A 126 -0.96 15.53 -6.23
N ALA A 127 -1.98 15.22 -7.03
CA ALA A 127 -2.54 13.87 -7.11
C ALA A 127 -1.50 12.82 -7.55
N ARG A 128 -0.68 13.15 -8.55
CA ARG A 128 0.31 12.22 -9.11
C ARG A 128 1.31 11.72 -8.06
N MET A 129 1.84 12.63 -7.22
CA MET A 129 2.76 12.22 -6.17
C MET A 129 2.08 11.31 -5.13
N ILE A 130 0.83 11.62 -4.77
CA ILE A 130 0.05 10.79 -3.84
C ILE A 130 -0.22 9.40 -4.44
N GLU A 131 -0.55 9.32 -5.72
CA GLU A 131 -0.71 8.05 -6.43
C GLU A 131 0.58 7.22 -6.45
N ASP A 132 1.73 7.84 -6.75
CA ASP A 132 3.03 7.15 -6.79
C ASP A 132 3.43 6.61 -5.42
N VAL A 133 3.23 7.39 -4.35
CA VAL A 133 3.45 6.95 -2.97
C VAL A 133 2.50 5.79 -2.62
N SER A 134 1.22 5.91 -2.96
CA SER A 134 0.23 4.87 -2.69
C SER A 134 0.54 3.57 -3.42
N LYS A 135 0.98 3.63 -4.68
CA LYS A 135 1.44 2.46 -5.45
C LYS A 135 2.66 1.80 -4.81
N SER A 136 3.63 2.60 -4.36
CA SER A 136 4.82 2.09 -3.66
C SER A 136 4.44 1.40 -2.34
N MET A 137 3.54 2.02 -1.55
CA MET A 137 3.02 1.42 -0.32
C MET A 137 2.31 0.10 -0.59
N PHE A 138 1.45 0.07 -1.59
CA PHE A 138 0.71 -1.13 -1.96
C PHE A 138 1.64 -2.26 -2.41
N GLY A 139 2.67 -1.95 -3.20
CA GLY A 139 3.69 -2.92 -3.62
C GLY A 139 4.42 -3.55 -2.43
N LYS A 140 4.91 -2.74 -1.49
CA LYS A 140 5.57 -3.22 -0.27
C LYS A 140 4.61 -4.01 0.64
N PHE A 141 3.36 -3.57 0.73
CA PHE A 141 2.31 -4.29 1.46
C PHE A 141 2.09 -5.69 0.88
N THR A 142 1.92 -5.81 -0.44
CA THR A 142 1.68 -7.10 -1.09
C THR A 142 2.87 -8.04 -1.00
N GLU A 143 4.10 -7.52 -1.06
CA GLU A 143 5.33 -8.27 -0.84
C GLU A 143 5.40 -8.83 0.59
N ALA A 144 5.19 -7.98 1.60
CA ALA A 144 5.19 -8.37 3.00
C ALA A 144 4.08 -9.38 3.33
N LEU A 145 2.87 -9.15 2.77
CA LEU A 145 1.73 -10.05 2.91
C LEU A 145 2.04 -11.43 2.32
N THR A 146 2.58 -11.46 1.11
CA THR A 146 2.95 -12.71 0.43
C THR A 146 4.01 -13.47 1.19
N ALA A 147 5.08 -12.79 1.64
CA ALA A 147 6.13 -13.40 2.45
C ALA A 147 5.57 -14.04 3.72
N ARG A 148 4.67 -13.32 4.41
CA ARG A 148 4.03 -13.82 5.63
C ARG A 148 3.12 -15.03 5.38
N LEU A 149 2.34 -15.00 4.28
CA LEU A 149 1.51 -16.13 3.86
C LEU A 149 2.34 -17.38 3.50
N GLU A 150 3.56 -17.19 3.03
CA GLU A 150 4.50 -18.26 2.71
C GLU A 150 5.37 -18.69 3.91
N GLY A 151 5.16 -18.09 5.10
CA GLY A 151 5.94 -18.38 6.30
C GLY A 151 7.37 -17.83 6.26
N ARG A 152 7.66 -16.89 5.35
CA ARG A 152 8.94 -16.16 5.28
C ARG A 152 8.89 -14.91 6.16
N ALA A 153 10.03 -14.53 6.74
CA ALA A 153 10.15 -13.24 7.40
C ALA A 153 9.93 -12.12 6.37
N PRO A 154 9.14 -11.07 6.67
CA PRO A 154 9.09 -9.89 5.82
C PRO A 154 10.48 -9.28 5.71
N SER A 155 10.85 -8.78 4.51
CA SER A 155 12.13 -8.11 4.30
C SER A 155 12.28 -6.94 5.27
N ALA A 156 13.48 -6.75 5.83
CA ALA A 156 13.76 -5.74 6.86
C ALA A 156 13.59 -4.28 6.40
N GLU A 157 13.17 -4.04 5.16
CA GLU A 157 12.93 -2.71 4.57
C GLU A 157 11.50 -2.18 4.78
N ALA A 158 10.76 -2.67 5.77
CA ALA A 158 9.49 -2.09 6.20
C ALA A 158 9.64 -0.69 6.86
N GLY A 159 10.81 -0.05 6.67
CA GLY A 159 11.07 1.34 7.04
C GLY A 159 10.33 2.34 6.13
N ALA A 160 10.24 3.58 6.59
CA ALA A 160 9.56 4.68 5.91
C ALA A 160 9.80 4.71 4.38
N ILE A 161 8.70 4.80 3.61
CA ILE A 161 8.75 4.85 2.14
C ILE A 161 9.44 6.13 1.67
N SER A 162 10.43 5.99 0.79
CA SER A 162 11.13 7.13 0.17
C SER A 162 10.71 7.27 -1.29
N VAL A 163 10.29 8.47 -1.70
CA VAL A 163 9.99 8.80 -3.10
C VAL A 163 11.23 8.71 -4.00
N THR A 164 12.44 8.75 -3.43
CA THR A 164 13.69 8.53 -4.16
C THR A 164 13.76 7.13 -4.79
N GLU A 165 13.13 6.13 -4.20
CA GLU A 165 13.02 4.78 -4.79
C GLU A 165 12.08 4.76 -6.00
N VAL A 166 11.01 5.55 -5.97
CA VAL A 166 10.05 5.66 -7.07
C VAL A 166 10.72 6.34 -8.29
N ALA A 167 11.48 7.42 -8.06
CA ALA A 167 12.24 8.11 -9.11
C ALA A 167 13.35 7.21 -9.72
N GLY A 168 14.01 6.40 -8.90
CA GLY A 168 15.06 5.46 -9.35
C GLY A 168 14.53 4.34 -10.25
N ALA A 169 13.32 3.86 -10.01
CA ALA A 169 12.69 2.84 -10.85
C ALA A 169 12.30 3.38 -12.24
N VAL A 170 11.83 4.63 -12.31
CA VAL A 170 11.49 5.31 -13.58
C VAL A 170 12.75 5.58 -14.41
N VAL A 171 13.85 6.01 -13.79
CA VAL A 171 15.12 6.28 -14.48
C VAL A 171 15.75 5.00 -15.01
N LYS A 172 15.74 3.89 -14.28
CA LYS A 172 16.23 2.58 -14.78
C LYS A 172 15.43 2.07 -15.98
N GLY A 173 14.12 2.28 -16.00
CA GLY A 173 13.26 1.93 -17.14
C GLY A 173 13.48 2.79 -18.39
N ALA A 174 13.85 4.06 -18.24
CA ALA A 174 14.12 4.98 -19.33
C ALA A 174 15.53 4.79 -19.93
N VAL A 175 16.54 4.57 -19.11
CA VAL A 175 17.93 4.36 -19.55
C VAL A 175 18.08 3.05 -20.33
N GLY A 176 17.37 1.98 -19.91
CA GLY A 176 17.41 0.69 -20.63
C GLY A 176 16.83 0.73 -22.05
N ARG A 177 15.97 1.73 -22.37
CA ARG A 177 15.40 1.93 -23.72
C ARG A 177 16.27 2.85 -24.61
N LEU A 178 17.12 3.67 -24.02
CA LEU A 178 17.98 4.61 -24.75
C LEU A 178 19.31 4.00 -25.19
N PHE A 179 19.81 2.98 -24.50
CA PHE A 179 21.10 2.35 -24.81
C PHE A 179 21.00 0.95 -25.45
N GLY A 180 19.80 0.48 -25.80
CA GLY A 180 19.54 -0.84 -26.39
C GLY A 180 19.45 -0.87 -27.91
N LYS A 181 19.92 0.16 -28.64
CA LYS A 181 19.90 0.11 -30.11
C LYS A 181 21.14 0.77 -30.70
N GLY A 182 22.17 -0.01 -30.87
CA GLY A 182 23.35 0.38 -31.61
C GLY A 182 24.46 -0.64 -31.46
N GLU A 183 24.43 -1.68 -32.26
CA GLU A 183 25.64 -2.25 -32.87
C GLU A 183 25.32 -3.56 -33.58
N LYS A 184 25.13 -3.48 -34.86
CA LYS A 184 25.52 -4.47 -35.86
C LYS A 184 25.28 -3.84 -37.24
N ASP A 185 26.36 -3.33 -37.79
CA ASP A 185 26.75 -3.62 -39.19
C ASP A 185 28.09 -2.92 -39.46
N GLU A 186 29.09 -3.70 -39.73
CA GLU A 186 30.28 -3.56 -40.57
C GLU A 186 31.19 -4.71 -40.26
N GLY A 187 31.54 -5.52 -41.20
CA GLY A 187 32.18 -5.47 -42.37
C GLY A 187 32.42 -6.81 -42.99
N GLY A 188 32.21 -6.86 -44.25
CA GLY A 188 32.70 -7.92 -45.08
C GLY A 188 33.49 -7.36 -46.19
N ALA A 189 34.58 -7.74 -46.49
CA ALA A 189 35.22 -7.77 -47.80
C ALA A 189 35.95 -9.06 -47.95
#